data_472ccbc4cbc507468018ffc8658a5f54
#
_entry.id   472ccbc4cbc507468018ffc8658a5f54
#
_cell.length_a   1.000
_cell.length_b   1.000
_cell.length_c   1.000
_cell.angle_alpha   90.00
_cell.angle_beta   90.00
_cell.angle_gamma   90.00
#
_symmetry.space_group_name_H-M   'P 1'
#
loop_
_entity.id
_entity.type
_entity.pdbx_description
1 polymer ?
#
loop_
_entity_poly.entity_id
_entity_poly.type
_entity_poly.pdbx_seq_one_letter_code
_entity_poly.pdbx_strand_id
1 'polypeptide(L)'
;MIDLHTHSTFSDGELIPSELVRRAVFNGYTALAITDHVDFTNIEHILSCMKNIKSLEDDYDIRIFIGVELTHVPPGKMPRLVEKARKLGAEIVVVHGETTVEPVPNGTNHTAVSLDIDILAHPGFITVEDAELARDNGICLELTSRNGHNRTNGHVARIATETGANLIVDTDSHGPRDLINDEIALNIAMGAGLDEKGAKKATGVNPLNLIKGL
;
A
#
# COMPACT_ATOMS: atom_id res chain seq x y z
N MET A 1 -3.21 14.27 -3.55
CA MET A 1 -2.49 12.96 -3.48
C MET A 1 -3.47 11.86 -3.11
N ILE A 2 -3.26 10.65 -3.62
CA ILE A 2 -3.91 9.42 -3.19
C ILE A 2 -2.81 8.57 -2.54
N ASP A 3 -3.04 8.09 -1.31
CA ASP A 3 -2.09 7.27 -0.56
C ASP A 3 -2.85 6.05 0.01
N LEU A 4 -2.46 4.87 -0.39
CA LEU A 4 -3.20 3.65 -0.11
C LEU A 4 -2.47 2.72 0.87
N HIS A 5 -1.40 3.23 1.51
CA HIS A 5 -0.61 2.48 2.48
C HIS A 5 -0.14 3.38 3.63
N THR A 6 -0.91 3.38 4.72
CA THR A 6 -0.61 4.17 5.93
C THR A 6 -0.99 3.43 7.20
N HIS A 7 -0.33 3.76 8.30
CA HIS A 7 -0.48 3.10 9.61
C HIS A 7 -0.92 4.07 10.69
N SER A 8 -1.73 3.56 11.61
CA SER A 8 -2.23 4.30 12.77
C SER A 8 -1.76 3.67 14.08
N THR A 9 -2.21 4.24 15.20
CA THR A 9 -1.98 3.66 16.54
C THR A 9 -2.65 2.30 16.78
N PHE A 10 -3.39 1.77 15.81
CA PHE A 10 -3.94 0.41 15.88
C PHE A 10 -2.89 -0.66 15.53
N SER A 11 -1.78 -0.26 14.89
CA SER A 11 -0.58 -1.08 14.77
C SER A 11 0.60 -0.36 15.43
N ASP A 12 1.49 0.20 14.66
CA ASP A 12 2.73 0.82 15.11
C ASP A 12 2.92 2.26 14.63
N GLY A 13 1.87 2.86 14.06
CA GLY A 13 1.85 4.28 13.75
C GLY A 13 1.75 5.17 14.99
N GLU A 14 2.19 6.41 14.85
CA GLU A 14 2.17 7.42 15.92
C GLU A 14 0.82 8.14 16.06
N LEU A 15 -0.01 8.14 15.01
CA LEU A 15 -1.23 8.94 14.91
C LEU A 15 -2.49 8.10 15.12
N ILE A 16 -3.43 8.61 15.91
CA ILE A 16 -4.79 8.04 15.91
C ILE A 16 -5.44 8.29 14.53
N PRO A 17 -6.38 7.42 14.08
CA PRO A 17 -6.94 7.53 12.73
C PRO A 17 -7.47 8.90 12.35
N SER A 18 -8.17 9.60 13.24
CA SER A 18 -8.69 10.94 12.96
C SER A 18 -7.59 12.00 12.77
N GLU A 19 -6.49 11.90 13.52
CA GLU A 19 -5.35 12.79 13.33
C GLU A 19 -4.61 12.48 12.03
N LEU A 20 -4.45 11.20 11.68
CA LEU A 20 -3.87 10.79 10.41
C LEU A 20 -4.66 11.36 9.23
N VAL A 21 -5.99 11.18 9.22
CA VAL A 21 -6.89 11.78 8.21
C VAL A 21 -6.74 13.29 8.15
N ARG A 22 -6.76 13.98 9.30
CA ARG A 22 -6.65 15.45 9.33
C ARG A 22 -5.31 15.95 8.77
N ARG A 23 -4.22 15.24 9.04
CA ARG A 23 -2.89 15.59 8.50
C ARG A 23 -2.78 15.28 7.01
N ALA A 24 -3.36 14.17 6.55
CA ALA A 24 -3.45 13.85 5.13
C ALA A 24 -4.17 14.98 4.36
N VAL A 25 -5.33 15.41 4.84
CA VAL A 25 -6.07 16.55 4.27
C VAL A 25 -5.23 17.82 4.25
N PHE A 26 -4.50 18.11 5.35
CA PHE A 26 -3.63 19.30 5.42
C PHE A 26 -2.50 19.26 4.37
N ASN A 27 -2.03 18.05 4.01
CA ASN A 27 -1.04 17.83 2.96
C ASN A 27 -1.65 17.71 1.54
N GLY A 28 -2.96 17.95 1.38
CA GLY A 28 -3.63 17.96 0.07
C GLY A 28 -4.05 16.58 -0.44
N TYR A 29 -4.25 15.60 0.45
CA TYR A 29 -4.73 14.28 0.07
C TYR A 29 -6.22 14.33 -0.29
N THR A 30 -6.59 13.62 -1.33
CA THR A 30 -7.97 13.45 -1.78
C THR A 30 -8.51 12.05 -1.50
N ALA A 31 -7.61 11.10 -1.25
CA ALA A 31 -7.96 9.76 -0.80
C ALA A 31 -6.85 9.18 0.09
N LEU A 32 -7.25 8.40 1.09
CA LEU A 32 -6.36 7.77 2.05
C LEU A 32 -6.87 6.37 2.37
N ALA A 33 -6.01 5.35 2.36
CA ALA A 33 -6.29 4.08 3.01
C ALA A 33 -5.52 3.97 4.32
N ILE A 34 -6.20 3.52 5.39
CA ILE A 34 -5.56 3.13 6.64
C ILE A 34 -5.43 1.61 6.62
N THR A 35 -4.19 1.14 6.56
CA THR A 35 -3.84 -0.26 6.30
C THR A 35 -2.95 -0.83 7.41
N ASP A 36 -3.39 -0.66 8.66
CA ASP A 36 -2.66 -1.14 9.84
C ASP A 36 -2.20 -2.59 9.70
N HIS A 37 -1.04 -2.91 10.28
CA HIS A 37 -0.46 -4.26 10.29
C HIS A 37 -1.39 -5.28 10.92
N VAL A 38 -1.65 -6.39 10.20
CA VAL A 38 -2.50 -7.46 10.69
C VAL A 38 -1.87 -8.85 10.56
N ASP A 39 -2.28 -9.67 11.50
CA ASP A 39 -2.17 -11.12 11.44
C ASP A 39 -3.49 -11.78 11.94
N PHE A 40 -3.45 -13.06 12.28
CA PHE A 40 -4.63 -13.77 12.80
C PHE A 40 -5.10 -13.31 14.18
N THR A 41 -4.27 -12.56 14.92
CA THR A 41 -4.55 -12.18 16.30
C THR A 41 -5.31 -10.86 16.43
N ASN A 42 -5.15 -9.93 15.47
CA ASN A 42 -5.66 -8.56 15.58
C ASN A 42 -6.63 -8.13 14.46
N ILE A 43 -6.69 -8.83 13.33
CA ILE A 43 -7.45 -8.41 12.13
C ILE A 43 -8.93 -8.09 12.43
N GLU A 44 -9.61 -8.90 13.25
CA GLU A 44 -11.03 -8.66 13.59
C GLU A 44 -11.21 -7.38 14.40
N HIS A 45 -10.31 -7.15 15.35
CA HIS A 45 -10.32 -5.96 16.20
C HIS A 45 -10.11 -4.69 15.34
N ILE A 46 -9.06 -4.66 14.53
CA ILE A 46 -8.71 -3.50 13.70
C ILE A 46 -9.85 -3.16 12.74
N LEU A 47 -10.31 -4.10 11.93
CA LEU A 47 -11.38 -3.85 10.98
C LEU A 47 -12.71 -3.45 11.65
N SER A 48 -13.00 -3.99 12.82
CA SER A 48 -14.17 -3.59 13.61
C SER A 48 -14.08 -2.14 14.08
N CYS A 49 -12.92 -1.72 14.57
CA CYS A 49 -12.69 -0.34 15.05
C CYS A 49 -12.70 0.69 13.92
N MET A 50 -12.15 0.34 12.76
CA MET A 50 -12.03 1.26 11.63
C MET A 50 -13.36 1.63 10.97
N LYS A 51 -14.44 0.88 11.16
CA LYS A 51 -15.75 1.15 10.53
C LYS A 51 -16.27 2.57 10.76
N ASN A 52 -15.94 3.17 11.90
CA ASN A 52 -16.41 4.51 12.25
C ASN A 52 -15.61 5.65 11.60
N ILE A 53 -14.44 5.37 11.01
CA ILE A 53 -13.58 6.42 10.46
C ILE A 53 -14.19 7.08 9.23
N LYS A 54 -15.02 6.37 8.47
CA LYS A 54 -15.69 6.88 7.27
C LYS A 54 -16.62 8.05 7.54
N SER A 55 -17.07 8.23 8.77
CA SER A 55 -17.86 9.42 9.15
C SER A 55 -17.12 10.74 8.97
N LEU A 56 -15.79 10.73 8.81
CA LEU A 56 -14.98 11.92 8.57
C LEU A 56 -14.88 12.31 7.09
N GLU A 57 -15.37 11.49 6.16
CA GLU A 57 -15.28 11.77 4.70
C GLU A 57 -15.99 13.06 4.34
N ASP A 58 -17.23 13.24 4.80
CA ASP A 58 -18.03 14.43 4.53
C ASP A 58 -17.47 15.69 5.20
N ASP A 59 -16.89 15.56 6.41
CA ASP A 59 -16.34 16.67 7.18
C ASP A 59 -15.05 17.23 6.58
N TYR A 60 -14.27 16.39 5.90
CA TYR A 60 -12.94 16.72 5.41
C TYR A 60 -12.79 16.68 3.88
N ASP A 61 -13.83 16.34 3.15
CA ASP A 61 -13.80 16.21 1.67
C ASP A 61 -12.65 15.31 1.19
N ILE A 62 -12.53 14.13 1.82
CA ILE A 62 -11.52 13.11 1.51
C ILE A 62 -12.19 11.74 1.46
N ARG A 63 -11.81 10.89 0.51
CA ARG A 63 -12.21 9.47 0.52
C ARG A 63 -11.31 8.68 1.46
N ILE A 64 -11.92 7.89 2.35
CA ILE A 64 -11.20 7.06 3.32
C ILE A 64 -11.49 5.58 3.01
N PHE A 65 -10.44 4.78 2.84
CA PHE A 65 -10.57 3.35 2.64
C PHE A 65 -10.12 2.59 3.88
N ILE A 66 -10.90 1.61 4.27
CA ILE A 66 -10.57 0.71 5.37
C ILE A 66 -9.77 -0.45 4.79
N GLY A 67 -8.50 -0.51 5.14
CA GLY A 67 -7.60 -1.54 4.65
C GLY A 67 -6.89 -2.30 5.76
N VAL A 68 -6.04 -3.20 5.33
CA VAL A 68 -5.11 -3.96 6.18
C VAL A 68 -3.82 -4.22 5.43
N GLU A 69 -2.70 -4.29 6.14
CA GLU A 69 -1.46 -4.86 5.63
C GLU A 69 -1.16 -6.19 6.33
N LEU A 70 -1.12 -7.28 5.56
CA LEU A 70 -0.69 -8.58 6.08
C LEU A 70 0.82 -8.56 6.28
N THR A 71 1.29 -8.62 7.53
CA THR A 71 2.70 -8.43 7.87
C THR A 71 3.29 -9.68 8.51
N HIS A 72 4.42 -10.14 7.95
CA HIS A 72 5.16 -11.33 8.40
C HIS A 72 4.33 -12.62 8.51
N VAL A 73 3.25 -12.72 7.76
CA VAL A 73 2.41 -13.94 7.72
C VAL A 73 3.10 -14.98 6.84
N PRO A 74 3.30 -16.21 7.34
CA PRO A 74 3.90 -17.27 6.52
C PRO A 74 3.14 -17.51 5.22
N PRO A 75 3.82 -17.66 4.05
CA PRO A 75 3.17 -17.81 2.74
C PRO A 75 2.02 -18.80 2.71
N GLY A 76 2.19 -20.00 3.29
CA GLY A 76 1.14 -21.02 3.33
C GLY A 76 -0.11 -20.65 4.16
N LYS A 77 -0.10 -19.55 4.91
CA LYS A 77 -1.23 -19.08 5.70
C LYS A 77 -1.90 -17.83 5.11
N MET A 78 -1.21 -17.13 4.20
CA MET A 78 -1.73 -15.90 3.59
C MET A 78 -3.10 -16.07 2.92
N PRO A 79 -3.37 -17.14 2.11
CA PRO A 79 -4.65 -17.26 1.42
C PRO A 79 -5.83 -17.17 2.37
N ARG A 80 -5.73 -17.84 3.53
CA ARG A 80 -6.78 -17.83 4.55
C ARG A 80 -6.95 -16.45 5.20
N LEU A 81 -5.86 -15.70 5.38
CA LEU A 81 -5.94 -14.37 6.02
C LEU A 81 -6.46 -13.33 5.03
N VAL A 82 -6.07 -13.38 3.76
CA VAL A 82 -6.64 -12.53 2.69
C VAL A 82 -8.15 -12.75 2.56
N GLU A 83 -8.59 -14.01 2.47
CA GLU A 83 -10.02 -14.34 2.45
C GLU A 83 -10.76 -13.80 3.69
N LYS A 84 -10.12 -13.90 4.87
CA LYS A 84 -10.68 -13.37 6.11
C LYS A 84 -10.76 -11.85 6.08
N ALA A 85 -9.73 -11.15 5.58
CA ALA A 85 -9.72 -9.69 5.45
C ALA A 85 -10.89 -9.20 4.59
N ARG A 86 -11.06 -9.78 3.39
CA ARG A 86 -12.17 -9.45 2.48
C ARG A 86 -13.55 -9.74 3.12
N LYS A 87 -13.72 -10.88 3.77
CA LYS A 87 -14.97 -11.22 4.49
C LYS A 87 -15.31 -10.26 5.62
N LEU A 88 -14.32 -9.69 6.28
CA LEU A 88 -14.49 -8.69 7.34
C LEU A 88 -14.72 -7.28 6.80
N GLY A 89 -14.62 -7.08 5.49
CA GLY A 89 -14.91 -5.83 4.81
C GLY A 89 -13.68 -4.93 4.58
N ALA A 90 -12.47 -5.50 4.52
CA ALA A 90 -11.30 -4.76 4.04
C ALA A 90 -11.51 -4.34 2.59
N GLU A 91 -11.48 -3.04 2.33
CA GLU A 91 -11.58 -2.43 1.00
C GLU A 91 -10.24 -2.50 0.27
N ILE A 92 -9.14 -2.25 0.99
CA ILE A 92 -7.76 -2.36 0.49
C ILE A 92 -7.04 -3.46 1.26
N VAL A 93 -6.41 -4.38 0.54
CA VAL A 93 -5.56 -5.43 1.12
C VAL A 93 -4.15 -5.27 0.57
N VAL A 94 -3.24 -4.92 1.46
CA VAL A 94 -1.81 -4.81 1.21
C VAL A 94 -1.11 -6.04 1.77
N VAL A 95 -0.05 -6.49 1.13
CA VAL A 95 0.86 -7.50 1.70
C VAL A 95 2.26 -6.90 1.79
N HIS A 96 2.84 -6.99 2.98
CA HIS A 96 4.23 -6.65 3.27
C HIS A 96 5.18 -7.53 2.46
N GLY A 97 5.83 -6.96 1.47
CA GLY A 97 6.69 -7.67 0.52
C GLY A 97 8.08 -7.99 1.09
N GLU A 98 8.88 -8.68 0.28
CA GLU A 98 10.24 -9.14 0.63
C GLU A 98 11.25 -7.98 0.61
N THR A 99 10.99 -6.95 1.43
CA THR A 99 11.92 -5.83 1.61
C THR A 99 13.30 -6.31 2.07
N THR A 100 14.34 -5.51 1.79
CA THR A 100 15.73 -5.87 2.15
C THR A 100 16.12 -5.47 3.57
N VAL A 101 15.23 -4.83 4.31
CA VAL A 101 15.52 -4.29 5.65
C VAL A 101 14.83 -5.05 6.79
N GLU A 102 13.97 -6.01 6.46
CA GLU A 102 13.26 -6.83 7.42
C GLU A 102 13.31 -8.32 7.05
N PRO A 103 13.19 -9.23 8.04
CA PRO A 103 13.32 -10.67 7.82
C PRO A 103 12.02 -11.32 7.29
N VAL A 104 11.56 -10.88 6.12
CA VAL A 104 10.36 -11.44 5.50
C VAL A 104 10.65 -12.83 4.94
N PRO A 105 9.77 -13.82 5.13
CA PRO A 105 9.97 -15.17 4.57
C PRO A 105 10.05 -15.15 3.04
N ASN A 106 11.00 -15.90 2.47
CA ASN A 106 11.08 -16.10 1.03
C ASN A 106 9.80 -16.76 0.49
N GLY A 107 9.37 -16.34 -0.71
CA GLY A 107 8.14 -16.80 -1.35
C GLY A 107 6.89 -16.01 -0.92
N THR A 108 7.08 -14.97 -0.10
CA THR A 108 6.03 -14.03 0.27
C THR A 108 5.50 -13.29 -0.95
N ASN A 109 6.38 -12.69 -1.77
CA ASN A 109 5.98 -11.98 -2.98
C ASN A 109 5.20 -12.89 -3.94
N HIS A 110 5.75 -14.07 -4.25
CA HIS A 110 5.12 -15.03 -5.16
C HIS A 110 3.72 -15.46 -4.69
N THR A 111 3.60 -15.75 -3.39
CA THR A 111 2.30 -16.11 -2.80
C THR A 111 1.34 -14.93 -2.87
N ALA A 112 1.78 -13.74 -2.45
CA ALA A 112 0.94 -12.55 -2.38
C ALA A 112 0.32 -12.20 -3.75
N VAL A 113 1.16 -12.16 -4.82
CA VAL A 113 0.67 -11.80 -6.17
C VAL A 113 -0.25 -12.85 -6.80
N SER A 114 -0.40 -14.02 -6.17
CA SER A 114 -1.36 -15.06 -6.57
C SER A 114 -2.72 -14.96 -5.87
N LEU A 115 -2.89 -13.98 -4.97
CA LEU A 115 -4.07 -13.84 -4.11
C LEU A 115 -4.90 -12.60 -4.49
N ASP A 116 -6.09 -12.47 -3.91
CA ASP A 116 -6.98 -11.32 -4.04
C ASP A 116 -6.51 -10.15 -3.16
N ILE A 117 -5.37 -9.57 -3.52
CA ILE A 117 -4.80 -8.38 -2.90
C ILE A 117 -4.79 -7.20 -3.87
N ASP A 118 -4.63 -6.00 -3.38
CA ASP A 118 -4.58 -4.78 -4.19
C ASP A 118 -3.14 -4.31 -4.43
N ILE A 119 -2.31 -4.41 -3.40
CA ILE A 119 -0.95 -3.86 -3.38
C ILE A 119 0.03 -4.87 -2.80
N LEU A 120 1.14 -5.07 -3.51
CA LEU A 120 2.33 -5.69 -2.93
C LEU A 120 3.28 -4.56 -2.51
N ALA A 121 3.37 -4.32 -1.20
CA ALA A 121 4.17 -3.24 -0.63
C ALA A 121 5.67 -3.54 -0.70
N HIS A 122 6.49 -2.53 -1.02
CA HIS A 122 7.96 -2.57 -1.02
C HIS A 122 8.57 -3.95 -1.29
N PRO A 123 8.32 -4.54 -2.49
CA PRO A 123 8.56 -5.96 -2.77
C PRO A 123 10.03 -6.36 -2.91
N GLY A 124 10.96 -5.49 -2.51
CA GLY A 124 12.39 -5.81 -2.51
C GLY A 124 12.94 -6.10 -3.90
N PHE A 125 13.63 -7.22 -4.04
CA PHE A 125 14.15 -7.70 -5.32
C PHE A 125 13.14 -8.61 -6.03
N ILE A 126 11.94 -8.09 -6.28
CA ILE A 126 10.89 -8.81 -6.99
C ILE A 126 11.40 -9.43 -8.30
N THR A 127 10.97 -10.65 -8.61
CA THR A 127 11.33 -11.34 -9.85
C THR A 127 10.50 -10.87 -11.03
N VAL A 128 10.96 -11.13 -12.26
CA VAL A 128 10.18 -10.88 -13.48
C VAL A 128 8.88 -11.69 -13.46
N GLU A 129 8.96 -12.96 -13.07
CA GLU A 129 7.81 -13.87 -12.98
C GLU A 129 6.72 -13.33 -12.03
N ASP A 130 7.11 -12.87 -10.83
CA ASP A 130 6.17 -12.32 -9.87
C ASP A 130 5.55 -11.00 -10.33
N ALA A 131 6.32 -10.16 -11.02
CA ALA A 131 5.81 -8.91 -11.58
C ALA A 131 4.85 -9.16 -12.77
N GLU A 132 5.11 -10.17 -13.61
CA GLU A 132 4.18 -10.60 -14.65
C GLU A 132 2.87 -11.11 -14.05
N LEU A 133 2.96 -11.92 -12.99
CA LEU A 133 1.80 -12.43 -12.27
C LEU A 133 1.01 -11.30 -11.60
N ALA A 134 1.69 -10.32 -10.99
CA ALA A 134 1.04 -9.11 -10.44
C ALA A 134 0.27 -8.34 -11.53
N ARG A 135 0.89 -8.13 -12.73
CA ARG A 135 0.22 -7.52 -13.88
C ARG A 135 -1.04 -8.27 -14.27
N ASP A 136 -0.94 -9.59 -14.42
CA ASP A 136 -2.03 -10.44 -14.91
C ASP A 136 -3.21 -10.51 -13.93
N ASN A 137 -2.91 -10.36 -12.63
CA ASN A 137 -3.90 -10.30 -11.55
C ASN A 137 -4.34 -8.86 -11.19
N GLY A 138 -3.80 -7.83 -11.87
CA GLY A 138 -4.19 -6.45 -11.64
C GLY A 138 -3.64 -5.82 -10.35
N ILE A 139 -2.67 -6.47 -9.70
CA ILE A 139 -2.06 -6.04 -8.45
C ILE A 139 -1.04 -4.93 -8.73
N CYS A 140 -1.06 -3.87 -7.91
CA CYS A 140 -0.09 -2.80 -7.98
C CYS A 140 1.18 -3.15 -7.18
N LEU A 141 2.35 -2.83 -7.76
CA LEU A 141 3.64 -2.89 -7.08
C LEU A 141 3.99 -1.52 -6.52
N GLU A 142 4.34 -1.46 -5.26
CA GLU A 142 4.62 -0.20 -4.57
C GLU A 142 6.05 0.30 -4.81
N LEU A 143 6.14 1.59 -5.08
CA LEU A 143 7.32 2.43 -4.88
C LEU A 143 7.10 3.22 -3.59
N THR A 144 7.75 2.83 -2.52
CA THR A 144 7.51 3.44 -1.21
C THR A 144 8.37 4.68 -0.97
N SER A 145 7.83 5.67 -0.22
CA SER A 145 8.64 6.76 0.31
C SER A 145 9.39 6.41 1.57
N ARG A 146 9.02 5.30 2.24
CA ARG A 146 9.56 4.91 3.53
C ARG A 146 11.05 4.64 3.50
N ASN A 147 11.74 5.27 4.44
CA ASN A 147 13.20 5.13 4.56
C ASN A 147 13.59 3.67 4.85
N GLY A 148 14.57 3.19 4.09
CA GLY A 148 15.06 1.82 4.16
C GLY A 148 14.36 0.90 3.15
N HIS A 149 13.04 0.85 3.13
CA HIS A 149 12.27 0.06 2.16
C HIS A 149 12.42 0.59 0.73
N ASN A 150 12.57 1.91 0.56
CA ASN A 150 12.76 2.58 -0.73
C ASN A 150 14.09 2.25 -1.45
N ARG A 151 15.00 1.52 -0.82
CA ARG A 151 16.31 1.17 -1.40
C ARG A 151 16.20 0.36 -2.69
N THR A 152 15.12 -0.35 -2.87
CA THR A 152 14.86 -1.21 -4.04
C THR A 152 13.88 -0.61 -5.04
N ASN A 153 13.38 0.60 -4.83
CA ASN A 153 12.44 1.26 -5.74
C ASN A 153 12.91 1.25 -7.21
N GLY A 154 14.21 1.49 -7.46
CA GLY A 154 14.76 1.44 -8.80
C GLY A 154 14.72 0.06 -9.46
N HIS A 155 14.90 -1.02 -8.68
CA HIS A 155 14.73 -2.37 -9.18
C HIS A 155 13.25 -2.65 -9.49
N VAL A 156 12.34 -2.30 -8.58
CA VAL A 156 10.89 -2.50 -8.76
C VAL A 156 10.40 -1.74 -9.99
N ALA A 157 10.78 -0.47 -10.14
CA ALA A 157 10.40 0.36 -11.28
C ALA A 157 10.90 -0.22 -12.62
N ARG A 158 12.14 -0.73 -12.66
CA ARG A 158 12.71 -1.37 -13.85
C ARG A 158 11.93 -2.64 -14.21
N ILE A 159 11.73 -3.55 -13.27
CA ILE A 159 11.02 -4.81 -13.51
C ILE A 159 9.56 -4.54 -13.92
N ALA A 160 8.87 -3.63 -13.23
CA ALA A 160 7.50 -3.27 -13.59
C ALA A 160 7.41 -2.64 -14.99
N THR A 161 8.39 -1.84 -15.39
CA THR A 161 8.45 -1.25 -16.76
C THR A 161 8.66 -2.35 -17.81
N GLU A 162 9.56 -3.30 -17.56
CA GLU A 162 9.86 -4.44 -18.45
C GLU A 162 8.65 -5.37 -18.63
N THR A 163 7.89 -5.61 -17.56
CA THR A 163 6.76 -6.55 -17.54
C THR A 163 5.41 -5.90 -17.86
N GLY A 164 5.30 -4.58 -17.72
CA GLY A 164 4.04 -3.84 -17.82
C GLY A 164 3.18 -3.89 -16.56
N ALA A 165 3.73 -4.29 -15.41
CA ALA A 165 3.03 -4.27 -14.13
C ALA A 165 2.69 -2.83 -13.70
N ASN A 166 1.55 -2.67 -13.00
CA ASN A 166 1.15 -1.36 -12.50
C ASN A 166 1.99 -0.96 -11.28
N LEU A 167 2.45 0.29 -11.28
CA LEU A 167 3.14 0.89 -10.14
C LEU A 167 2.24 1.89 -9.45
N ILE A 168 2.36 1.99 -8.13
CA ILE A 168 1.83 3.09 -7.32
C ILE A 168 2.94 3.68 -6.44
N VAL A 169 2.71 4.88 -5.93
CA VAL A 169 3.60 5.51 -4.94
C VAL A 169 2.79 5.76 -3.69
N ASP A 170 3.15 5.06 -2.62
CA ASP A 170 2.56 5.21 -1.30
C ASP A 170 3.61 5.58 -0.26
N THR A 171 3.17 6.00 0.93
CA THR A 171 4.08 6.49 1.94
C THR A 171 4.56 5.43 2.91
N ASP A 172 3.73 4.43 3.19
CA ASP A 172 3.96 3.54 4.33
C ASP A 172 4.18 4.38 5.60
N SER A 173 3.32 5.41 5.76
CA SER A 173 3.45 6.42 6.81
C SER A 173 3.15 5.83 8.18
N HIS A 174 4.08 6.02 9.12
CA HIS A 174 3.90 5.67 10.53
C HIS A 174 3.86 6.90 11.43
N GLY A 175 4.16 8.07 10.88
CA GLY A 175 4.16 9.30 11.63
C GLY A 175 3.92 10.55 10.79
N PRO A 176 3.74 11.70 11.42
CA PRO A 176 3.38 12.94 10.72
C PRO A 176 4.44 13.43 9.73
N ARG A 177 5.70 12.96 9.87
CA ARG A 177 6.81 13.36 8.99
C ARG A 177 6.92 12.49 7.74
N ASP A 178 6.21 11.37 7.71
CA ASP A 178 6.23 10.42 6.59
C ASP A 178 5.22 10.80 5.50
N LEU A 179 4.21 11.61 5.86
CA LEU A 179 3.22 12.12 4.91
C LEU A 179 3.88 13.11 3.94
N ILE A 180 3.83 12.77 2.65
CA ILE A 180 4.41 13.56 1.56
C ILE A 180 3.31 14.25 0.73
N ASN A 181 3.68 15.14 -0.18
CA ASN A 181 2.77 15.75 -1.14
C ASN A 181 2.96 15.17 -2.56
N ASP A 182 2.10 15.58 -3.50
CA ASP A 182 2.15 15.13 -4.91
C ASP A 182 3.52 15.37 -5.57
N GLU A 183 4.18 16.50 -5.28
CA GLU A 183 5.50 16.84 -5.84
C GLU A 183 6.57 15.84 -5.38
N ILE A 184 6.58 15.51 -4.09
CA ILE A 184 7.53 14.54 -3.52
C ILE A 184 7.23 13.14 -4.06
N ALA A 185 5.96 12.74 -4.15
CA ALA A 185 5.58 11.45 -4.73
C ALA A 185 6.06 11.31 -6.19
N LEU A 186 5.88 12.38 -7.00
CA LEU A 186 6.38 12.42 -8.37
C LEU A 186 7.91 12.28 -8.42
N ASN A 187 8.62 12.99 -7.53
CA ASN A 187 10.07 12.94 -7.44
C ASN A 187 10.57 11.55 -7.03
N ILE A 188 9.87 10.82 -6.16
CA ILE A 188 10.18 9.43 -5.78
C ILE A 188 10.07 8.52 -7.00
N ALA A 189 8.97 8.62 -7.76
CA ALA A 189 8.76 7.82 -8.96
C ALA A 189 9.84 8.10 -10.04
N MET A 190 10.17 9.37 -10.28
CA MET A 190 11.23 9.75 -11.21
C MET A 190 12.62 9.33 -10.69
N GLY A 191 12.88 9.46 -9.39
CA GLY A 191 14.11 9.00 -8.74
C GLY A 191 14.29 7.49 -8.81
N ALA A 192 13.20 6.72 -8.88
CA ALA A 192 13.21 5.28 -9.13
C ALA A 192 13.50 4.92 -10.61
N GLY A 193 13.59 5.92 -11.51
CA GLY A 193 13.95 5.72 -12.91
C GLY A 193 12.80 5.79 -13.91
N LEU A 194 11.58 6.16 -13.46
CA LEU A 194 10.46 6.37 -14.37
C LEU A 194 10.62 7.71 -15.12
N ASP A 195 10.17 7.74 -16.36
CA ASP A 195 9.96 9.00 -17.08
C ASP A 195 8.76 9.77 -16.48
N GLU A 196 8.60 11.04 -16.87
CA GLU A 196 7.52 11.89 -16.34
C GLU A 196 6.13 11.29 -16.56
N LYS A 197 5.91 10.62 -17.69
CA LYS A 197 4.63 9.97 -18.01
C LYS A 197 4.39 8.77 -17.09
N GLY A 198 5.37 7.91 -16.90
CA GLY A 198 5.33 6.78 -15.99
C GLY A 198 5.12 7.21 -14.54
N ALA A 199 5.84 8.26 -14.11
CA ALA A 199 5.69 8.84 -12.77
C ALA A 199 4.28 9.38 -12.53
N LYS A 200 3.71 10.17 -13.46
CA LYS A 200 2.31 10.64 -13.38
C LYS A 200 1.30 9.50 -13.40
N LYS A 201 1.60 8.39 -14.10
CA LYS A 201 0.75 7.20 -14.07
C LYS A 201 0.78 6.54 -12.68
N ALA A 202 1.96 6.37 -12.11
CA ALA A 202 2.14 5.74 -10.80
C ALA A 202 1.57 6.56 -9.63
N THR A 203 1.62 7.90 -9.70
CA THR A 203 1.16 8.79 -8.62
C THR A 203 -0.31 9.23 -8.74
N GLY A 204 -0.95 9.06 -9.90
CA GLY A 204 -2.30 9.56 -10.12
C GLY A 204 -3.22 8.58 -10.82
N VAL A 205 -2.86 8.08 -12.00
CA VAL A 205 -3.78 7.25 -12.81
C VAL A 205 -4.00 5.88 -12.18
N ASN A 206 -2.93 5.20 -11.77
CA ASN A 206 -3.02 3.84 -11.23
C ASN A 206 -3.74 3.80 -9.88
N PRO A 207 -3.38 4.62 -8.86
CA PRO A 207 -4.11 4.62 -7.60
C PRO A 207 -5.58 5.03 -7.79
N LEU A 208 -5.87 6.00 -8.68
CA LEU A 208 -7.25 6.36 -8.99
C LEU A 208 -8.03 5.21 -9.62
N ASN A 209 -7.41 4.43 -10.51
CA ASN A 209 -8.07 3.28 -11.14
C ASN A 209 -8.33 2.16 -10.12
N LEU A 210 -7.41 1.92 -9.20
CA LEU A 210 -7.55 0.94 -8.14
C LEU A 210 -8.79 1.24 -7.28
N ILE A 211 -8.97 2.49 -6.85
CA ILE A 211 -10.07 2.89 -5.96
C ILE A 211 -11.40 3.19 -6.67
N LYS A 212 -11.45 3.20 -8.01
CA LYS A 212 -12.73 3.42 -8.74
C LYS A 212 -13.69 2.23 -8.68
N GLY A 213 -13.18 1.05 -8.40
CA GLY A 213 -13.95 -0.18 -8.31
C GLY A 213 -14.51 -0.50 -6.92
N LEU A 214 -14.15 0.34 -5.91
CA LEU A 214 -14.44 0.13 -4.49
C LEU A 214 -15.59 1.01 -3.97
#